data_2d3f3e10eac2393cabf3cfa49af85563
#
_entry.id   2d3f3e10eac2393cabf3cfa49af85563
#
_cell.length_a   1.000
_cell.length_b   1.000
_cell.length_c   1.000
_cell.angle_alpha   90.00
_cell.angle_beta   90.00
_cell.angle_gamma   90.00
#
_symmetry.space_group_name_H-M   'P 1'
#
loop_
_entity.id
_entity.type
_entity.pdbx_description
1 polymer ?
#
loop_
_entity_poly.entity_id
_entity_poly.type
_entity_poly.pdbx_seq_one_letter_code
_entity_poly.pdbx_strand_id
1 'polypeptide(L)'
;FLKSADQAEADFTLIGSTQKTHYTIENLQANTEYEILVKGIYQVDVALIEDGSKSVQIEKEIKQQTITMHTFNRSVVIDITNAPYNAVGDGKTLNTKAIQSAIDDCPKDGCVMIPSGTFMTGALRLHSDMELYLAKGAVLQGTSNPEDYLPRIWSRFEGTEMECYSSLLNLGVLDPEGMHRADYDSTFACKNVAIRGKGTIASGGRVLAERIIASETENLKDYLASLGDKIKECEKPETIPARVRPRLINMSNCKNVELAGVTLRDGACWNIHMIYCDHVVTHGCTFYSHGIWNGDGWDPDSSLDCVIFDCVFNTGDDSVSIKSGKNPQGNEVNIPTKGVRVFDCRCTMGHGITIGSEMSGGVEDVKIWDCDMEAALCGFEIKGTAKRGGYVKEIHVYDSVFPRVLMHSVGYNDDGIAGPDQPYFSDCTFDNLRLTGIYQDHEAKWHECDAIELCGFDKIGHEIRHVKFSNIRFGKEKLDTAGHISIKRCEDVSMNF
;
A
#
# COMPACT_ATOMS: atom_id res chain seq x y z
N PHE A 1 -27.69 -6.37 -6.34
CA PHE A 1 -28.98 -5.71 -6.46
C PHE A 1 -29.02 -4.48 -5.55
N LEU A 2 -29.71 -3.44 -5.95
CA LEU A 2 -29.77 -2.16 -5.25
C LEU A 2 -31.22 -1.65 -5.22
N LYS A 3 -31.60 -1.01 -4.12
CA LYS A 3 -32.81 -0.16 -4.02
C LYS A 3 -32.56 1.01 -3.06
N SER A 4 -33.35 2.09 -3.13
CA SER A 4 -33.42 3.07 -2.05
C SER A 4 -34.11 2.46 -0.83
N ALA A 5 -33.77 2.87 0.38
CA ALA A 5 -34.30 2.28 1.60
C ALA A 5 -35.82 2.55 1.78
N ASP A 6 -36.35 3.59 1.13
CA ASP A 6 -37.78 3.94 1.10
C ASP A 6 -38.63 3.11 0.13
N GLN A 7 -38.00 2.29 -0.73
CA GLN A 7 -38.67 1.41 -1.68
C GLN A 7 -39.06 0.06 -1.06
N ALA A 8 -40.08 -0.59 -1.62
CA ALA A 8 -40.53 -1.91 -1.17
C ALA A 8 -39.44 -3.00 -1.40
N GLU A 9 -39.47 -4.07 -0.62
CA GLU A 9 -38.50 -5.17 -0.75
C GLU A 9 -38.49 -5.82 -2.15
N ALA A 10 -39.62 -5.79 -2.83
CA ALA A 10 -39.73 -6.30 -4.21
C ALA A 10 -39.02 -5.44 -5.27
N ASP A 11 -38.60 -4.22 -4.91
CA ASP A 11 -38.07 -3.22 -5.85
C ASP A 11 -36.54 -3.31 -6.06
N PHE A 12 -35.88 -4.38 -5.54
CA PHE A 12 -34.47 -4.60 -5.78
C PHE A 12 -34.16 -4.76 -7.27
N THR A 13 -33.37 -3.85 -7.80
CA THR A 13 -32.91 -3.86 -9.18
C THR A 13 -31.54 -4.49 -9.30
N LEU A 14 -31.35 -5.42 -10.24
CA LEU A 14 -30.03 -5.96 -10.57
C LEU A 14 -29.18 -4.85 -11.20
N ILE A 15 -28.06 -4.51 -10.54
CA ILE A 15 -27.12 -3.49 -11.00
C ILE A 15 -25.86 -4.07 -11.63
N GLY A 16 -25.58 -5.35 -11.41
CA GLY A 16 -24.46 -6.05 -12.01
C GLY A 16 -24.14 -7.37 -11.33
N SER A 17 -23.14 -8.04 -11.87
CA SER A 17 -22.56 -9.26 -11.33
C SER A 17 -21.04 -9.21 -11.46
N THR A 18 -20.33 -9.93 -10.62
CA THR A 18 -18.87 -10.02 -10.63
C THR A 18 -18.43 -11.43 -10.26
N GLN A 19 -17.31 -11.87 -10.78
CA GLN A 19 -16.58 -13.05 -10.31
C GLN A 19 -15.48 -12.71 -9.30
N LYS A 20 -15.28 -11.41 -9.05
CA LYS A 20 -14.32 -10.88 -8.08
C LYS A 20 -14.96 -10.78 -6.70
N THR A 21 -14.15 -10.61 -5.69
CA THR A 21 -14.57 -10.45 -4.29
C THR A 21 -15.02 -9.02 -3.96
N HIS A 22 -15.09 -8.15 -4.94
CA HIS A 22 -15.58 -6.77 -4.81
C HIS A 22 -16.45 -6.36 -6.01
N TYR A 23 -17.24 -5.30 -5.80
CA TYR A 23 -18.03 -4.65 -6.83
C TYR A 23 -18.19 -3.17 -6.51
N THR A 24 -17.88 -2.28 -7.44
CA THR A 24 -18.03 -0.84 -7.27
C THR A 24 -19.38 -0.39 -7.81
N ILE A 25 -20.17 0.30 -7.00
CA ILE A 25 -21.45 0.89 -7.37
C ILE A 25 -21.23 2.38 -7.63
N GLU A 26 -21.49 2.82 -8.84
CA GLU A 26 -21.31 4.21 -9.26
C GLU A 26 -22.67 4.92 -9.47
N ASN A 27 -22.64 6.24 -9.57
CA ASN A 27 -23.79 7.10 -9.90
C ASN A 27 -24.93 7.04 -8.87
N LEU A 28 -24.62 6.78 -7.60
CA LEU A 28 -25.60 6.87 -6.52
C LEU A 28 -25.98 8.34 -6.27
N GLN A 29 -27.24 8.55 -5.87
CA GLN A 29 -27.70 9.87 -5.46
C GLN A 29 -27.07 10.24 -4.10
N ALA A 30 -26.69 11.50 -3.93
CA ALA A 30 -26.18 11.99 -2.67
C ALA A 30 -27.26 12.02 -1.58
N ASN A 31 -26.83 11.93 -0.32
CA ASN A 31 -27.69 11.98 0.87
C ASN A 31 -28.87 10.99 0.81
N THR A 32 -28.61 9.79 0.33
CA THR A 32 -29.62 8.76 0.12
C THR A 32 -29.21 7.47 0.83
N GLU A 33 -30.14 6.86 1.52
CA GLU A 33 -29.97 5.55 2.11
C GLU A 33 -30.32 4.47 1.09
N TYR A 34 -29.43 3.51 0.91
CA TYR A 34 -29.57 2.39 0.00
C TYR A 34 -29.48 1.07 0.75
N GLU A 35 -30.27 0.12 0.30
CA GLU A 35 -30.09 -1.29 0.63
C GLU A 35 -29.43 -2.02 -0.54
N ILE A 36 -28.34 -2.73 -0.26
CA ILE A 36 -27.58 -3.53 -1.22
C ILE A 36 -27.80 -4.99 -0.90
N LEU A 37 -28.41 -5.73 -1.80
CA LEU A 37 -28.57 -7.17 -1.70
C LEU A 37 -27.48 -7.87 -2.52
N VAL A 38 -26.59 -8.55 -1.83
CA VAL A 38 -25.53 -9.39 -2.45
C VAL A 38 -26.00 -10.83 -2.43
N LYS A 39 -25.99 -11.48 -3.62
CA LYS A 39 -26.31 -12.88 -3.78
C LYS A 39 -25.13 -13.64 -4.35
N GLY A 40 -24.68 -14.69 -3.64
CA GLY A 40 -23.74 -15.68 -4.18
C GLY A 40 -24.49 -16.70 -5.04
N ILE A 41 -24.12 -16.82 -6.30
CA ILE A 41 -24.73 -17.74 -7.26
C ILE A 41 -23.64 -18.72 -7.72
N TYR A 42 -23.94 -20.00 -7.62
CA TYR A 42 -23.10 -21.06 -8.15
C TYR A 42 -23.73 -21.59 -9.45
N GLN A 43 -22.97 -21.56 -10.53
CA GLN A 43 -23.38 -22.11 -11.82
C GLN A 43 -22.72 -23.46 -12.04
N VAL A 44 -23.51 -24.49 -12.29
CA VAL A 44 -23.04 -25.83 -12.66
C VAL A 44 -23.50 -26.15 -14.05
N ASP A 45 -22.56 -26.47 -14.93
CA ASP A 45 -22.86 -27.07 -16.20
C ASP A 45 -23.15 -28.58 -15.99
N VAL A 46 -24.41 -28.95 -16.02
CA VAL A 46 -24.79 -30.35 -15.96
C VAL A 46 -24.90 -30.89 -17.39
N ALA A 47 -23.95 -31.72 -17.79
CA ALA A 47 -24.08 -32.51 -19.02
C ALA A 47 -25.18 -33.55 -18.85
N LEU A 48 -26.25 -33.45 -19.62
CA LEU A 48 -27.27 -34.52 -19.73
C LEU A 48 -26.70 -35.65 -20.57
N ILE A 49 -26.43 -36.78 -19.93
CA ILE A 49 -25.60 -37.93 -20.44
C ILE A 49 -26.38 -38.88 -21.36
N GLU A 50 -27.44 -38.51 -22.02
CA GLU A 50 -28.07 -39.48 -22.90
C GLU A 50 -27.76 -39.33 -24.41
N ASP A 51 -27.30 -38.15 -24.84
CA ASP A 51 -26.89 -38.00 -26.27
C ASP A 51 -25.77 -36.96 -26.53
N GLY A 52 -25.15 -36.40 -25.47
CA GLY A 52 -23.98 -35.55 -25.62
C GLY A 52 -24.22 -34.15 -26.21
N SER A 53 -25.46 -33.70 -26.37
CA SER A 53 -25.75 -32.50 -27.14
C SER A 53 -26.32 -31.31 -26.38
N LYS A 54 -26.59 -31.40 -25.08
CA LYS A 54 -27.07 -30.21 -24.27
C LYS A 54 -26.48 -30.20 -22.87
N SER A 55 -25.72 -29.18 -22.57
CA SER A 55 -25.44 -28.77 -21.19
C SER A 55 -26.58 -27.86 -20.69
N VAL A 56 -27.11 -28.16 -19.51
CA VAL A 56 -28.06 -27.30 -18.80
C VAL A 56 -27.29 -26.60 -17.70
N GLN A 57 -27.29 -25.28 -17.72
CA GLN A 57 -26.76 -24.49 -16.61
C GLN A 57 -27.80 -24.47 -15.48
N ILE A 58 -27.40 -24.93 -14.31
CA ILE A 58 -28.23 -24.85 -13.11
C ILE A 58 -27.61 -23.76 -12.21
N GLU A 59 -28.35 -22.67 -12.00
CA GLU A 59 -28.03 -21.65 -11.03
C GLU A 59 -28.57 -22.05 -9.66
N LYS A 60 -27.69 -22.07 -8.66
CA LYS A 60 -28.07 -22.28 -7.27
C LYS A 60 -27.59 -21.10 -6.42
N GLU A 61 -28.54 -20.43 -5.78
CA GLU A 61 -28.23 -19.43 -4.77
C GLU A 61 -27.62 -20.12 -3.54
N ILE A 62 -26.41 -19.67 -3.13
CA ILE A 62 -25.69 -20.28 -2.01
C ILE A 62 -25.91 -19.44 -0.75
N LYS A 63 -25.83 -18.12 -0.87
CA LYS A 63 -25.90 -17.17 0.25
C LYS A 63 -26.39 -15.82 -0.24
N GLN A 64 -27.19 -15.17 0.57
CA GLN A 64 -27.54 -13.76 0.38
C GLN A 64 -27.28 -12.94 1.63
N GLN A 65 -26.96 -11.68 1.45
CA GLN A 65 -26.76 -10.70 2.53
C GLN A 65 -27.27 -9.34 2.06
N THR A 66 -27.97 -8.66 2.94
CA THR A 66 -28.39 -7.27 2.73
C THR A 66 -27.49 -6.36 3.58
N ILE A 67 -27.02 -5.28 2.96
CA ILE A 67 -26.19 -4.24 3.59
C ILE A 67 -26.91 -2.93 3.39
N THR A 68 -27.07 -2.16 4.46
CA THR A 68 -27.59 -0.79 4.39
C THR A 68 -26.42 0.20 4.39
N MET A 69 -26.48 1.18 3.51
CA MET A 69 -25.48 2.24 3.43
C MET A 69 -26.15 3.59 3.15
N HIS A 70 -25.54 4.65 3.64
CA HIS A 70 -25.97 6.02 3.38
C HIS A 70 -24.89 6.75 2.58
N THR A 71 -25.29 7.38 1.46
CA THR A 71 -24.38 8.20 0.65
C THR A 71 -24.26 9.61 1.26
N PHE A 72 -23.03 10.12 1.28
CA PHE A 72 -22.79 11.48 1.78
C PHE A 72 -23.18 12.53 0.75
N ASN A 73 -23.45 13.74 1.24
CA ASN A 73 -23.63 14.93 0.41
C ASN A 73 -22.36 15.79 0.51
N ARG A 74 -21.83 16.22 -0.62
CA ARG A 74 -20.84 17.28 -0.61
C ARG A 74 -21.52 18.59 -0.24
N SER A 75 -21.17 19.16 0.90
CA SER A 75 -21.77 20.42 1.37
C SER A 75 -21.48 21.58 0.41
N VAL A 76 -20.23 21.64 -0.10
CA VAL A 76 -19.73 22.63 -1.06
C VAL A 76 -18.74 21.97 -1.99
N VAL A 77 -18.67 22.40 -3.25
CA VAL A 77 -17.58 22.08 -4.19
C VAL A 77 -16.83 23.36 -4.51
N ILE A 78 -15.56 23.40 -4.13
CA ILE A 78 -14.63 24.50 -4.40
C ILE A 78 -13.78 24.12 -5.61
N ASP A 79 -14.03 24.77 -6.75
CA ASP A 79 -13.17 24.68 -7.92
C ASP A 79 -11.99 25.64 -7.75
N ILE A 80 -10.77 25.13 -7.72
CA ILE A 80 -9.56 25.92 -7.47
C ILE A 80 -9.28 26.98 -8.54
N THR A 81 -9.90 26.89 -9.71
CA THR A 81 -9.73 27.90 -10.78
C THR A 81 -10.64 29.11 -10.64
N ASN A 82 -11.67 29.01 -9.79
CA ASN A 82 -12.58 30.10 -9.51
C ASN A 82 -12.02 31.11 -8.49
N ALA A 83 -12.53 32.34 -8.51
CA ALA A 83 -12.23 33.30 -7.46
C ALA A 83 -12.72 32.79 -6.09
N PRO A 84 -11.99 33.03 -5.00
CA PRO A 84 -10.80 33.91 -4.92
C PRO A 84 -9.48 33.19 -5.25
N TYR A 85 -9.45 31.89 -5.50
CA TYR A 85 -8.23 31.07 -5.60
C TYR A 85 -7.50 31.29 -6.93
N ASN A 86 -8.20 31.26 -8.05
CA ASN A 86 -7.68 31.53 -9.40
C ASN A 86 -6.43 30.70 -9.77
N ALA A 87 -6.41 29.44 -9.38
CA ALA A 87 -5.31 28.53 -9.76
C ALA A 87 -5.23 28.35 -11.29
N VAL A 88 -4.04 28.25 -11.84
CA VAL A 88 -3.79 28.20 -13.28
C VAL A 88 -3.23 26.82 -13.67
N GLY A 89 -3.96 26.09 -14.50
CA GLY A 89 -3.64 24.72 -14.92
C GLY A 89 -2.73 24.65 -16.17
N ASP A 90 -1.71 25.51 -16.26
CA ASP A 90 -0.83 25.66 -17.44
C ASP A 90 0.46 24.81 -17.38
N GLY A 91 0.67 24.04 -16.29
CA GLY A 91 1.87 23.26 -16.06
C GLY A 91 3.14 24.07 -15.73
N LYS A 92 3.01 25.36 -15.42
CA LYS A 92 4.13 26.28 -15.14
C LYS A 92 3.92 27.13 -13.90
N THR A 93 2.72 27.68 -13.75
CA THR A 93 2.37 28.56 -12.64
C THR A 93 2.35 27.77 -11.34
N LEU A 94 3.09 28.25 -10.32
CA LEU A 94 3.08 27.65 -8.99
C LEU A 94 1.80 28.05 -8.25
N ASN A 95 0.96 27.08 -7.96
CA ASN A 95 -0.38 27.26 -7.36
C ASN A 95 -0.46 26.87 -5.89
N THR A 96 0.65 26.59 -5.21
CA THR A 96 0.65 26.08 -3.83
C THR A 96 -0.26 26.89 -2.91
N LYS A 97 -0.11 28.22 -2.91
CA LYS A 97 -0.94 29.09 -2.06
C LYS A 97 -2.41 29.06 -2.44
N ALA A 98 -2.71 29.09 -3.75
CA ALA A 98 -4.07 29.07 -4.25
C ALA A 98 -4.81 27.77 -3.85
N ILE A 99 -4.15 26.63 -4.08
CA ILE A 99 -4.72 25.32 -3.74
C ILE A 99 -4.82 25.14 -2.23
N GLN A 100 -3.78 25.55 -1.46
CA GLN A 100 -3.84 25.47 0.01
C GLN A 100 -4.94 26.33 0.58
N SER A 101 -5.15 27.56 0.07
CA SER A 101 -6.25 28.39 0.51
C SER A 101 -7.62 27.75 0.21
N ALA A 102 -7.78 27.08 -0.94
CA ALA A 102 -8.99 26.36 -1.24
C ALA A 102 -9.22 25.17 -0.30
N ILE A 103 -8.14 24.49 0.11
CA ILE A 103 -8.20 23.43 1.11
C ILE A 103 -8.57 24.01 2.47
N ASP A 104 -7.90 25.09 2.91
CA ASP A 104 -8.13 25.71 4.23
C ASP A 104 -9.56 26.28 4.37
N ASP A 105 -10.13 26.77 3.29
CA ASP A 105 -11.51 27.29 3.25
C ASP A 105 -12.57 26.17 3.05
N CYS A 106 -12.14 24.92 2.82
CA CYS A 106 -13.08 23.83 2.58
C CYS A 106 -13.84 23.47 3.87
N PRO A 107 -15.18 23.64 3.90
CA PRO A 107 -15.94 23.31 5.10
C PRO A 107 -16.03 21.81 5.30
N LYS A 108 -16.50 21.42 6.48
CA LYS A 108 -16.82 20.03 6.77
C LYS A 108 -17.74 19.44 5.69
N ASP A 109 -17.40 18.22 5.24
CA ASP A 109 -18.06 17.48 4.17
C ASP A 109 -18.02 18.22 2.80
N GLY A 110 -17.06 19.15 2.65
CA GLY A 110 -16.80 19.87 1.41
C GLY A 110 -15.84 19.10 0.49
N CYS A 111 -15.77 19.58 -0.74
CA CYS A 111 -14.90 19.02 -1.78
C CYS A 111 -14.07 20.12 -2.43
N VAL A 112 -12.75 19.95 -2.45
CA VAL A 112 -11.84 20.75 -3.28
C VAL A 112 -11.65 20.01 -4.60
N MET A 113 -12.06 20.64 -5.69
CA MET A 113 -12.00 20.06 -7.04
C MET A 113 -10.82 20.64 -7.82
N ILE A 114 -9.98 19.74 -8.30
CA ILE A 114 -8.91 20.02 -9.26
C ILE A 114 -9.48 19.70 -10.66
N PRO A 115 -9.81 20.69 -11.48
CA PRO A 115 -10.34 20.44 -12.83
C PRO A 115 -9.27 19.99 -13.81
N SER A 116 -9.66 19.67 -15.05
CA SER A 116 -8.71 19.30 -16.11
C SER A 116 -7.67 20.40 -16.32
N GLY A 117 -6.38 20.02 -16.39
CA GLY A 117 -5.22 20.89 -16.49
C GLY A 117 -4.06 20.38 -15.65
N THR A 118 -2.89 20.99 -15.78
CA THR A 118 -1.70 20.65 -14.99
C THR A 118 -1.40 21.77 -13.99
N PHE A 119 -1.64 21.52 -12.72
CA PHE A 119 -1.47 22.48 -11.64
C PHE A 119 -0.18 22.19 -10.88
N MET A 120 0.84 23.04 -11.09
CA MET A 120 2.11 22.93 -10.37
C MET A 120 1.93 23.37 -8.92
N THR A 121 2.48 22.59 -7.99
CA THR A 121 2.39 22.90 -6.55
C THR A 121 3.61 22.40 -5.79
N GLY A 122 3.84 22.95 -4.61
CA GLY A 122 4.67 22.37 -3.55
C GLY A 122 3.82 21.51 -2.63
N ALA A 123 4.30 21.30 -1.41
CA ALA A 123 3.61 20.53 -0.39
C ALA A 123 2.26 21.15 0.00
N LEU A 124 1.24 20.30 0.11
CA LEU A 124 -0.11 20.65 0.56
C LEU A 124 -0.48 19.85 1.81
N ARG A 125 -1.34 20.41 2.64
CA ARG A 125 -1.86 19.78 3.84
C ARG A 125 -3.37 19.70 3.79
N LEU A 126 -3.91 18.47 3.83
CA LEU A 126 -5.34 18.21 3.92
C LEU A 126 -5.77 18.20 5.40
N HIS A 127 -7.02 18.54 5.66
CA HIS A 127 -7.63 18.49 6.98
C HIS A 127 -8.77 17.46 7.05
N SER A 128 -9.32 17.23 8.24
CA SER A 128 -10.41 16.29 8.47
C SER A 128 -11.71 16.68 7.75
N ASP A 129 -12.51 15.67 7.47
CA ASP A 129 -13.89 15.82 6.96
C ASP A 129 -13.95 16.54 5.60
N MET A 130 -13.06 16.21 4.67
CA MET A 130 -13.03 16.80 3.32
C MET A 130 -12.76 15.79 2.21
N GLU A 131 -13.08 16.19 0.99
CA GLU A 131 -12.69 15.47 -0.22
C GLU A 131 -11.75 16.32 -1.08
N LEU A 132 -10.66 15.70 -1.59
CA LEU A 132 -9.87 16.22 -2.69
C LEU A 132 -10.24 15.42 -3.95
N TYR A 133 -10.91 16.05 -4.90
CA TYR A 133 -11.38 15.41 -6.13
C TYR A 133 -10.57 15.87 -7.34
N LEU A 134 -9.98 14.90 -8.04
CA LEU A 134 -9.23 15.15 -9.27
C LEU A 134 -10.06 14.73 -10.48
N ALA A 135 -10.54 15.69 -11.26
CA ALA A 135 -11.30 15.42 -12.47
C ALA A 135 -10.48 14.65 -13.51
N LYS A 136 -11.12 13.99 -14.45
CA LYS A 136 -10.44 13.35 -15.58
C LYS A 136 -9.60 14.39 -16.35
N GLY A 137 -8.32 14.14 -16.53
CA GLY A 137 -7.38 15.08 -17.17
C GLY A 137 -6.79 16.12 -16.22
N ALA A 138 -7.13 16.09 -14.93
CA ALA A 138 -6.44 16.85 -13.90
C ALA A 138 -5.06 16.23 -13.60
N VAL A 139 -4.04 17.05 -13.47
CA VAL A 139 -2.72 16.67 -12.97
C VAL A 139 -2.32 17.64 -11.85
N LEU A 140 -2.24 17.14 -10.63
CA LEU A 140 -1.62 17.82 -9.51
C LEU A 140 -0.14 17.49 -9.55
N GLN A 141 0.69 18.44 -9.99
CA GLN A 141 2.10 18.23 -10.28
C GLN A 141 3.00 18.91 -9.25
N GLY A 142 3.69 18.13 -8.44
CA GLY A 142 4.70 18.63 -7.53
C GLY A 142 5.93 19.15 -8.28
N THR A 143 6.53 20.21 -7.76
CA THR A 143 7.79 20.75 -8.29
C THR A 143 8.97 19.82 -7.98
N SER A 144 10.10 20.06 -8.62
CA SER A 144 11.38 19.41 -8.27
C SER A 144 12.29 20.32 -7.43
N ASN A 145 11.75 21.42 -6.84
CA ASN A 145 12.50 22.30 -5.98
C ASN A 145 12.31 21.90 -4.49
N PRO A 146 13.36 21.51 -3.75
CA PRO A 146 13.25 21.12 -2.33
C PRO A 146 12.59 22.18 -1.45
N GLU A 147 12.79 23.48 -1.72
CA GLU A 147 12.22 24.58 -0.93
C GLU A 147 10.68 24.56 -0.93
N ASP A 148 10.05 24.01 -1.98
CA ASP A 148 8.59 23.93 -2.08
C ASP A 148 8.00 22.82 -1.19
N TYR A 149 8.86 22.05 -0.52
CA TYR A 149 8.51 20.96 0.41
C TYR A 149 8.89 21.27 1.85
N LEU A 150 9.06 22.57 2.17
CA LEU A 150 9.24 23.07 3.52
C LEU A 150 7.92 23.66 4.09
N PRO A 151 7.76 23.70 5.41
CA PRO A 151 8.70 23.24 6.44
C PRO A 151 8.78 21.70 6.48
N ARG A 152 9.84 21.18 7.09
CA ARG A 152 9.94 19.76 7.40
C ARG A 152 8.84 19.35 8.37
N ILE A 153 8.47 18.07 8.32
CA ILE A 153 7.50 17.45 9.21
C ILE A 153 8.15 16.29 9.96
N TRP A 154 7.68 16.00 11.15
CA TRP A 154 8.00 14.76 11.83
C TRP A 154 7.30 13.62 11.10
N SER A 155 8.02 12.59 10.76
CA SER A 155 7.54 11.44 9.98
C SER A 155 8.39 10.22 10.31
N ARG A 156 8.30 9.16 9.53
CA ARG A 156 9.11 7.94 9.71
C ARG A 156 9.77 7.58 8.39
N PHE A 157 11.07 7.28 8.40
CA PHE A 157 11.79 6.78 7.23
C PHE A 157 12.55 5.49 7.59
N GLU A 158 12.41 4.45 6.75
CA GLU A 158 12.97 3.12 7.04
C GLU A 158 12.72 2.67 8.48
N GLY A 159 11.48 2.87 8.96
CA GLY A 159 11.03 2.47 10.29
C GLY A 159 11.53 3.31 11.47
N THR A 160 12.27 4.40 11.23
CA THR A 160 12.75 5.33 12.27
C THR A 160 12.04 6.66 12.16
N GLU A 161 11.52 7.17 13.28
CA GLU A 161 10.86 8.47 13.34
C GLU A 161 11.89 9.59 13.31
N MET A 162 11.68 10.56 12.43
CA MET A 162 12.62 11.65 12.20
C MET A 162 11.97 12.79 11.41
N GLU A 163 12.62 13.96 11.39
CA GLU A 163 12.22 15.04 10.50
C GLU A 163 12.53 14.71 9.03
N CYS A 164 11.50 14.83 8.18
CA CYS A 164 11.61 14.67 6.74
C CYS A 164 11.07 15.91 6.01
N TYR A 165 11.42 16.09 4.76
CA TYR A 165 10.70 17.05 3.91
C TYR A 165 9.22 16.74 3.88
N SER A 166 8.36 17.75 3.87
CA SER A 166 6.92 17.57 3.67
C SER A 166 6.65 16.84 2.37
N SER A 167 5.69 15.91 2.37
CA SER A 167 5.25 15.20 1.17
C SER A 167 4.42 16.11 0.27
N LEU A 168 4.14 15.71 -0.96
CA LEU A 168 3.26 16.50 -1.82
C LEU A 168 1.89 16.67 -1.17
N LEU A 169 1.32 15.57 -0.64
CA LEU A 169 0.12 15.60 0.19
C LEU A 169 0.44 15.11 1.60
N ASN A 170 0.02 15.85 2.60
CA ASN A 170 0.23 15.54 4.02
C ASN A 170 -1.12 15.52 4.74
N LEU A 171 -1.39 14.43 5.45
CA LEU A 171 -2.58 14.24 6.28
C LEU A 171 -2.16 13.95 7.71
N GLY A 172 -2.79 14.63 8.66
CA GLY A 172 -2.48 14.47 10.07
C GLY A 172 -1.09 14.94 10.45
N VAL A 173 -0.66 14.55 11.63
CA VAL A 173 0.64 14.89 12.20
C VAL A 173 1.18 13.73 13.02
N LEU A 174 2.49 13.62 13.10
CA LEU A 174 3.21 12.79 14.05
C LEU A 174 3.90 13.76 15.03
N ASP A 175 3.69 13.55 16.33
CA ASP A 175 4.29 14.40 17.37
C ASP A 175 5.51 13.68 17.95
N PRO A 176 6.71 14.30 17.95
CA PRO A 176 7.90 13.70 18.53
C PRO A 176 7.80 13.49 20.05
N GLU A 177 6.91 14.20 20.75
CA GLU A 177 6.76 14.11 22.22
C GLU A 177 5.80 13.02 22.71
N GLY A 178 5.24 12.21 21.81
CA GLY A 178 4.59 10.99 22.27
C GLY A 178 3.13 10.75 21.97
N MET A 179 2.62 11.30 20.89
CA MET A 179 1.36 10.79 20.31
C MET A 179 1.61 9.46 19.58
N HIS A 180 2.45 8.62 20.15
CA HIS A 180 2.46 7.21 19.80
C HIS A 180 1.18 6.61 20.34
N ARG A 181 0.42 6.06 19.45
CA ARG A 181 -0.89 5.56 19.79
C ARG A 181 -0.80 4.20 20.43
N ALA A 182 -0.54 4.18 21.70
CA ALA A 182 -0.84 3.03 22.53
C ALA A 182 -2.37 2.78 22.63
N ASP A 183 -3.17 3.76 22.18
CA ASP A 183 -4.61 3.81 22.44
C ASP A 183 -5.31 4.30 21.15
N TYR A 184 -5.71 3.34 20.30
CA TYR A 184 -6.41 3.62 19.04
C TYR A 184 -7.79 4.28 19.21
N ASP A 185 -8.31 4.39 20.44
CA ASP A 185 -9.56 5.08 20.75
C ASP A 185 -9.40 6.58 20.97
N SER A 186 -8.17 7.08 21.13
CA SER A 186 -7.93 8.50 21.32
C SER A 186 -7.69 9.25 20.00
N THR A 187 -7.92 10.49 20.00
CA THR A 187 -7.94 11.51 18.97
C THR A 187 -6.97 11.35 17.79
N PHE A 188 -7.47 10.83 16.66
CA PHE A 188 -6.78 10.90 15.38
C PHE A 188 -6.56 12.34 14.96
N ALA A 189 -5.36 12.66 14.45
CA ALA A 189 -5.02 14.00 14.01
C ALA A 189 -5.77 14.42 12.75
N CYS A 190 -6.17 13.46 11.92
CA CYS A 190 -6.95 13.71 10.70
C CYS A 190 -7.92 12.53 10.47
N LYS A 191 -9.17 12.84 10.08
CA LYS A 191 -10.23 11.84 9.89
C LYS A 191 -11.12 12.14 8.72
N ASN A 192 -11.73 11.07 8.15
CA ASN A 192 -12.78 11.19 7.13
C ASN A 192 -12.31 12.02 5.93
N VAL A 193 -11.21 11.61 5.31
CA VAL A 193 -10.66 12.26 4.12
C VAL A 193 -10.81 11.33 2.93
N ALA A 194 -11.28 11.87 1.81
CA ALA A 194 -11.32 11.16 0.54
C ALA A 194 -10.44 11.85 -0.51
N ILE A 195 -9.62 11.06 -1.20
CA ILE A 195 -8.85 11.51 -2.37
C ILE A 195 -9.35 10.68 -3.55
N ARG A 196 -10.14 11.28 -4.42
CA ARG A 196 -10.89 10.54 -5.44
C ARG A 196 -10.79 11.17 -6.82
N GLY A 197 -11.17 10.40 -7.83
CA GLY A 197 -11.32 10.89 -9.20
C GLY A 197 -10.59 10.04 -10.22
N LYS A 198 -10.38 10.64 -11.40
CA LYS A 198 -9.68 9.99 -12.53
C LYS A 198 -8.47 10.82 -12.99
N GLY A 199 -7.97 11.70 -12.11
CA GLY A 199 -6.80 12.53 -12.35
C GLY A 199 -5.51 11.87 -11.88
N THR A 200 -4.43 12.64 -11.96
CA THR A 200 -3.06 12.21 -11.60
C THR A 200 -2.51 13.06 -10.48
N ILE A 201 -1.90 12.44 -9.49
CA ILE A 201 -1.07 13.06 -8.47
C ILE A 201 0.37 12.65 -8.77
N ALA A 202 1.22 13.62 -9.10
CA ALA A 202 2.62 13.39 -9.43
C ALA A 202 3.52 14.34 -8.64
N SER A 203 4.68 13.87 -8.18
CA SER A 203 5.67 14.73 -7.52
C SER A 203 6.85 15.04 -8.46
N GLY A 204 7.94 15.58 -7.89
CA GLY A 204 9.17 15.89 -8.62
C GLY A 204 10.06 14.70 -8.95
N GLY A 205 9.65 13.49 -8.54
CA GLY A 205 10.27 12.23 -8.87
C GLY A 205 11.75 12.15 -8.52
N ARG A 206 12.50 11.49 -9.40
CA ARG A 206 13.95 11.31 -9.27
C ARG A 206 14.71 12.62 -9.19
N VAL A 207 14.29 13.64 -9.93
CA VAL A 207 14.97 14.95 -9.91
C VAL A 207 14.85 15.62 -8.55
N LEU A 208 13.68 15.55 -7.91
CA LEU A 208 13.49 16.07 -6.55
C LEU A 208 14.34 15.27 -5.56
N ALA A 209 14.34 13.95 -5.66
CA ALA A 209 15.14 13.08 -4.80
C ALA A 209 16.64 13.41 -4.88
N GLU A 210 17.20 13.51 -6.09
CA GLU A 210 18.61 13.83 -6.31
C GLU A 210 18.98 15.21 -5.75
N ARG A 211 18.11 16.22 -5.93
CA ARG A 211 18.34 17.57 -5.39
C ARG A 211 18.33 17.60 -3.86
N ILE A 212 17.40 16.88 -3.24
CA ILE A 212 17.35 16.76 -1.77
C ILE A 212 18.60 16.05 -1.27
N ILE A 213 18.97 14.92 -1.87
CA ILE A 213 20.17 14.17 -1.48
C ILE A 213 21.42 15.06 -1.58
N ALA A 214 21.57 15.81 -2.66
CA ALA A 214 22.70 16.71 -2.84
C ALA A 214 22.74 17.82 -1.78
N SER A 215 21.59 18.44 -1.49
CA SER A 215 21.46 19.45 -0.45
C SER A 215 21.80 18.89 0.94
N GLU A 216 21.26 17.71 1.27
CA GLU A 216 21.50 17.07 2.57
C GLU A 216 22.94 16.55 2.70
N THR A 217 23.58 16.12 1.62
CA THR A 217 25.00 15.76 1.63
C THR A 217 25.87 16.94 2.04
N GLU A 218 25.58 18.14 1.52
CA GLU A 218 26.29 19.35 1.93
C GLU A 218 25.96 19.76 3.38
N ASN A 219 24.67 19.72 3.77
CA ASN A 219 24.24 20.06 5.13
C ASN A 219 24.85 19.13 6.18
N LEU A 220 25.02 17.86 5.87
CA LEU A 220 25.53 16.82 6.76
C LEU A 220 27.01 16.52 6.59
N LYS A 221 27.77 17.30 5.80
CA LYS A 221 29.15 16.96 5.44
C LYS A 221 30.07 16.69 6.64
N ASP A 222 29.97 17.51 7.69
CA ASP A 222 30.80 17.35 8.89
C ASP A 222 30.41 16.08 9.68
N TYR A 223 29.12 15.79 9.76
CA TYR A 223 28.61 14.56 10.36
C TYR A 223 29.06 13.33 9.55
N LEU A 224 28.88 13.35 8.23
CA LEU A 224 29.31 12.25 7.35
C LEU A 224 30.81 12.03 7.45
N ALA A 225 31.62 13.08 7.50
CA ALA A 225 33.07 12.98 7.73
C ALA A 225 33.41 12.37 9.11
N SER A 226 32.62 12.68 10.15
CA SER A 226 32.82 12.13 11.49
C SER A 226 32.58 10.63 11.59
N LEU A 227 31.79 10.05 10.68
CA LEU A 227 31.51 8.60 10.63
C LEU A 227 32.73 7.78 10.21
N GLY A 228 33.68 8.37 9.48
CA GLY A 228 34.86 7.69 9.01
C GLY A 228 34.52 6.40 8.21
N ASP A 229 35.09 5.26 8.61
CA ASP A 229 34.85 3.99 7.92
C ASP A 229 33.40 3.45 8.11
N LYS A 230 32.64 3.91 9.10
CA LYS A 230 31.26 3.48 9.32
C LYS A 230 30.32 3.81 8.13
N ILE A 231 30.65 4.83 7.35
CA ILE A 231 29.87 5.16 6.16
C ILE A 231 29.87 4.04 5.12
N LYS A 232 30.91 3.21 5.12
CA LYS A 232 31.03 2.05 4.23
C LYS A 232 30.08 0.90 4.61
N GLU A 233 29.47 0.97 5.79
CA GLU A 233 28.44 0.02 6.22
C GLU A 233 27.09 0.34 5.57
N CYS A 234 26.86 1.56 5.08
CA CYS A 234 25.65 1.92 4.35
C CYS A 234 25.57 1.23 2.98
N GLU A 235 24.38 0.97 2.52
CA GLU A 235 24.12 0.37 1.19
C GLU A 235 24.74 1.22 0.06
N LYS A 236 24.60 2.54 0.17
CA LYS A 236 25.16 3.54 -0.74
C LYS A 236 25.73 4.71 0.06
N PRO A 237 26.70 5.47 -0.48
CA PRO A 237 27.21 6.68 0.18
C PRO A 237 26.11 7.69 0.51
N GLU A 238 25.06 7.71 -0.31
CA GLU A 238 23.94 8.63 -0.21
C GLU A 238 22.83 8.15 0.74
N THR A 239 22.93 6.96 1.34
CA THR A 239 21.87 6.38 2.19
C THR A 239 21.44 7.34 3.30
N ILE A 240 22.36 7.94 4.02
CA ILE A 240 22.04 8.84 5.13
C ILE A 240 21.37 10.14 4.65
N PRO A 241 21.95 10.87 3.68
CA PRO A 241 21.28 12.06 3.12
C PRO A 241 19.92 11.75 2.49
N ALA A 242 19.72 10.55 1.97
CA ALA A 242 18.48 10.14 1.32
C ALA A 242 17.29 9.93 2.27
N ARG A 243 17.52 9.72 3.57
CA ARG A 243 16.47 9.36 4.56
C ARG A 243 15.45 10.45 4.85
N VAL A 244 15.66 11.68 4.40
CA VAL A 244 14.73 12.80 4.60
C VAL A 244 13.84 13.08 3.39
N ARG A 245 13.90 12.25 2.33
CA ARG A 245 13.10 12.45 1.11
C ARG A 245 11.60 12.44 1.38
N PRO A 246 10.81 13.32 0.72
CA PRO A 246 9.37 13.32 0.85
C PRO A 246 8.72 12.13 0.14
N ARG A 247 7.62 11.63 0.69
CA ARG A 247 6.71 10.68 0.01
C ARG A 247 5.83 11.43 -0.98
N LEU A 248 5.10 10.72 -1.79
CA LEU A 248 4.03 11.37 -2.55
C LEU A 248 2.89 11.77 -1.62
N ILE A 249 2.41 10.84 -0.79
CA ILE A 249 1.36 11.04 0.21
C ILE A 249 1.85 10.51 1.56
N ASN A 250 1.88 11.37 2.58
CA ASN A 250 2.19 11.00 3.95
C ASN A 250 0.93 11.12 4.82
N MET A 251 0.60 10.05 5.51
CA MET A 251 -0.49 9.99 6.47
C MET A 251 0.07 9.65 7.85
N SER A 252 -0.20 10.49 8.82
CA SER A 252 0.23 10.27 10.21
C SER A 252 -0.95 10.43 11.16
N ASN A 253 -1.23 9.39 11.95
CA ASN A 253 -2.37 9.42 12.87
C ASN A 253 -3.70 9.74 12.17
N CYS A 254 -4.00 9.05 11.07
CA CYS A 254 -5.22 9.27 10.30
C CYS A 254 -6.23 8.11 10.48
N LYS A 255 -7.52 8.44 10.42
CA LYS A 255 -8.60 7.45 10.44
C LYS A 255 -9.64 7.70 9.36
N ASN A 256 -10.18 6.61 8.78
CA ASN A 256 -11.18 6.64 7.72
C ASN A 256 -10.69 7.49 6.52
N VAL A 257 -9.62 7.05 5.87
CA VAL A 257 -9.09 7.69 4.67
C VAL A 257 -9.35 6.80 3.46
N GLU A 258 -9.85 7.38 2.40
CA GLU A 258 -10.10 6.67 1.14
C GLU A 258 -9.32 7.30 -0.01
N LEU A 259 -8.67 6.44 -0.81
CA LEU A 259 -8.05 6.81 -2.09
C LEU A 259 -8.72 5.99 -3.19
N ALA A 260 -9.33 6.64 -4.18
CA ALA A 260 -10.11 5.93 -5.20
C ALA A 260 -9.88 6.46 -6.62
N GLY A 261 -9.46 5.58 -7.51
CA GLY A 261 -9.46 5.79 -8.96
C GLY A 261 -8.39 6.72 -9.53
N VAL A 262 -7.51 7.25 -8.69
CA VAL A 262 -6.44 8.18 -9.10
C VAL A 262 -5.18 7.45 -9.57
N THR A 263 -4.41 8.14 -10.43
CA THR A 263 -3.05 7.71 -10.79
C THR A 263 -2.06 8.42 -9.88
N LEU A 264 -1.17 7.64 -9.25
CA LEU A 264 -0.13 8.09 -8.32
C LEU A 264 1.24 7.85 -8.95
N ARG A 265 2.07 8.88 -9.09
CA ARG A 265 3.34 8.71 -9.77
C ARG A 265 4.44 9.63 -9.29
N ASP A 266 5.65 9.20 -9.52
CA ASP A 266 6.86 10.00 -9.38
C ASP A 266 7.03 10.63 -7.98
N GLY A 267 6.77 9.86 -6.90
CA GLY A 267 7.23 10.21 -5.56
C GLY A 267 8.76 10.35 -5.53
N ALA A 268 9.33 11.11 -4.60
CA ALA A 268 10.78 11.16 -4.42
C ALA A 268 11.33 9.93 -3.67
N CYS A 269 10.45 9.13 -3.12
CA CYS A 269 10.61 7.77 -2.60
C CYS A 269 9.22 7.11 -2.59
N TRP A 270 8.79 6.46 -1.53
CA TRP A 270 7.48 5.78 -1.37
C TRP A 270 6.31 6.64 -1.84
N ASN A 271 5.31 6.04 -2.48
CA ASN A 271 4.12 6.78 -2.91
C ASN A 271 3.18 7.05 -1.75
N ILE A 272 2.65 6.04 -1.08
CA ILE A 272 1.75 6.21 0.06
C ILE A 272 2.38 5.61 1.30
N HIS A 273 2.57 6.41 2.34
CA HIS A 273 3.05 5.97 3.63
C HIS A 273 2.03 6.29 4.72
N MET A 274 1.60 5.26 5.43
CA MET A 274 0.59 5.32 6.49
C MET A 274 1.23 4.98 7.83
N ILE A 275 1.36 5.95 8.73
CA ILE A 275 1.99 5.81 10.03
C ILE A 275 0.91 5.93 11.10
N TYR A 276 0.70 4.87 11.90
CA TYR A 276 -0.31 4.85 12.96
C TYR A 276 -1.72 5.20 12.46
N CYS A 277 -2.06 4.71 11.28
CA CYS A 277 -3.37 4.93 10.68
C CYS A 277 -4.35 3.80 11.01
N ASP A 278 -5.64 4.08 10.88
CA ASP A 278 -6.72 3.14 11.11
C ASP A 278 -7.81 3.30 10.04
N HIS A 279 -8.26 2.21 9.42
CA HIS A 279 -9.26 2.21 8.34
C HIS A 279 -8.85 3.07 7.14
N VAL A 280 -7.77 2.68 6.45
CA VAL A 280 -7.36 3.27 5.17
C VAL A 280 -7.74 2.33 4.04
N VAL A 281 -8.53 2.83 3.09
CA VAL A 281 -8.99 2.06 1.92
C VAL A 281 -8.42 2.67 0.65
N THR A 282 -7.73 1.88 -0.16
CA THR A 282 -7.18 2.31 -1.46
C THR A 282 -7.69 1.38 -2.55
N HIS A 283 -8.31 1.92 -3.60
CA HIS A 283 -8.82 1.07 -4.67
C HIS A 283 -8.89 1.74 -6.05
N GLY A 284 -8.85 0.93 -7.09
CA GLY A 284 -8.92 1.41 -8.48
C GLY A 284 -7.78 2.35 -8.87
N CYS A 285 -6.67 2.32 -8.14
CA CYS A 285 -5.53 3.22 -8.32
C CYS A 285 -4.44 2.59 -9.18
N THR A 286 -3.65 3.43 -9.82
CA THR A 286 -2.45 3.00 -10.56
C THR A 286 -1.22 3.70 -10.02
N PHE A 287 -0.17 2.94 -9.75
CA PHE A 287 1.08 3.42 -9.17
C PHE A 287 2.21 3.35 -10.20
N TYR A 288 2.95 4.45 -10.37
CA TYR A 288 4.12 4.55 -11.25
C TYR A 288 5.29 5.19 -10.52
N SER A 289 6.27 4.39 -10.12
CA SER A 289 7.51 4.84 -9.49
C SER A 289 8.73 4.04 -9.96
N HIS A 290 8.61 3.32 -11.08
CA HIS A 290 9.76 2.60 -11.66
C HIS A 290 10.94 3.55 -11.89
N GLY A 291 12.13 3.12 -11.48
CA GLY A 291 13.35 3.95 -11.55
C GLY A 291 13.52 4.96 -10.40
N ILE A 292 12.61 4.98 -9.44
CA ILE A 292 12.75 5.74 -8.19
C ILE A 292 13.35 4.82 -7.12
N TRP A 293 14.43 5.25 -6.48
CA TRP A 293 15.02 4.54 -5.34
C TRP A 293 14.07 4.57 -4.14
N ASN A 294 13.79 3.40 -3.54
CA ASN A 294 12.71 3.18 -2.59
C ASN A 294 11.36 3.67 -3.14
N GLY A 295 11.06 3.31 -4.36
CA GLY A 295 9.82 3.71 -5.03
C GLY A 295 8.66 2.77 -4.72
N ASP A 296 8.44 2.46 -3.44
CA ASP A 296 7.35 1.59 -2.98
C ASP A 296 5.98 2.18 -3.35
N GLY A 297 4.98 1.34 -3.49
CA GLY A 297 3.61 1.76 -3.83
C GLY A 297 2.78 2.14 -2.62
N TRP A 298 2.58 1.21 -1.69
CA TRP A 298 1.61 1.34 -0.60
C TRP A 298 2.14 0.70 0.70
N ASP A 299 2.42 1.54 1.70
CA ASP A 299 3.17 1.18 2.90
C ASP A 299 2.37 1.44 4.19
N PRO A 300 1.56 0.49 4.68
CA PRO A 300 1.01 0.55 6.04
C PRO A 300 2.13 0.27 7.06
N ASP A 301 2.34 1.18 8.00
CA ASP A 301 3.40 1.15 9.00
C ASP A 301 2.82 1.38 10.40
N SER A 302 2.84 0.37 11.24
CA SER A 302 2.17 0.37 12.55
C SER A 302 0.68 0.79 12.45
N SER A 303 -0.03 0.27 11.45
CA SER A 303 -1.38 0.70 11.07
C SER A 303 -2.39 -0.45 11.14
N LEU A 304 -3.67 -0.10 11.34
CA LEU A 304 -4.76 -1.05 11.50
C LEU A 304 -5.76 -1.01 10.35
N ASP A 305 -6.34 -2.17 10.04
CA ASP A 305 -7.47 -2.32 9.11
C ASP A 305 -7.28 -1.56 7.79
N CYS A 306 -6.10 -1.73 7.19
CA CYS A 306 -5.74 -1.12 5.91
C CYS A 306 -6.09 -2.07 4.76
N VAL A 307 -6.79 -1.55 3.76
CA VAL A 307 -7.30 -2.35 2.63
C VAL A 307 -6.86 -1.75 1.31
N ILE A 308 -6.33 -2.58 0.40
CA ILE A 308 -6.02 -2.18 -0.97
C ILE A 308 -6.52 -3.23 -1.95
N PHE A 309 -7.20 -2.79 -3.02
CA PHE A 309 -7.72 -3.68 -4.05
C PHE A 309 -7.92 -2.98 -5.40
N ASP A 310 -8.07 -3.78 -6.46
CA ASP A 310 -8.27 -3.28 -7.84
C ASP A 310 -7.19 -2.26 -8.23
N CYS A 311 -5.92 -2.53 -7.88
CA CYS A 311 -4.81 -1.62 -8.11
C CYS A 311 -3.75 -2.22 -9.03
N VAL A 312 -3.07 -1.37 -9.79
CA VAL A 312 -1.97 -1.75 -10.69
C VAL A 312 -0.69 -1.06 -10.26
N PHE A 313 0.38 -1.84 -10.14
CA PHE A 313 1.69 -1.39 -9.70
C PHE A 313 2.74 -1.49 -10.81
N ASN A 314 3.49 -0.41 -10.98
CA ASN A 314 4.73 -0.31 -11.74
C ASN A 314 5.71 0.48 -10.87
N THR A 315 6.37 -0.21 -9.94
CA THR A 315 7.12 0.41 -8.84
C THR A 315 8.62 0.22 -8.99
N GLY A 316 9.37 1.08 -8.34
CA GLY A 316 10.83 0.99 -8.28
C GLY A 316 11.34 0.09 -7.16
N ASP A 317 10.46 -0.28 -6.24
CA ASP A 317 10.70 -1.15 -5.09
C ASP A 317 9.44 -1.98 -4.81
N ASP A 318 9.06 -2.22 -3.57
CA ASP A 318 7.88 -3.02 -3.20
C ASP A 318 6.57 -2.43 -3.78
N SER A 319 5.69 -3.25 -4.32
CA SER A 319 4.34 -2.81 -4.71
C SER A 319 3.49 -2.50 -3.49
N VAL A 320 3.53 -3.40 -2.52
CA VAL A 320 2.95 -3.26 -1.18
C VAL A 320 4.02 -3.62 -0.17
N SER A 321 4.27 -2.78 0.81
CA SER A 321 5.27 -3.03 1.86
C SER A 321 4.66 -2.84 3.24
N ILE A 322 4.37 -3.94 3.94
CA ILE A 322 3.73 -3.94 5.25
C ILE A 322 4.81 -3.83 6.33
N LYS A 323 4.81 -2.73 7.07
CA LYS A 323 5.86 -2.33 8.00
C LYS A 323 5.31 -2.08 9.41
N SER A 324 6.17 -2.09 10.44
CA SER A 324 5.82 -1.71 11.81
C SER A 324 7.05 -1.19 12.59
N GLY A 325 7.76 -0.26 11.99
CA GLY A 325 8.93 0.36 12.60
C GLY A 325 10.19 -0.51 12.61
N LYS A 326 11.32 0.11 12.90
CA LYS A 326 12.67 -0.47 12.93
C LYS A 326 13.23 -0.49 14.35
N ASN A 327 14.10 -1.46 14.61
CA ASN A 327 14.87 -1.57 15.87
C ASN A 327 15.76 -0.33 16.13
N PRO A 328 15.97 0.09 17.38
CA PRO A 328 15.27 -0.38 18.56
C PRO A 328 13.91 0.30 18.77
N GLN A 329 13.66 1.47 18.13
CA GLN A 329 12.48 2.30 18.35
C GLN A 329 11.16 1.56 18.05
N GLY A 330 11.08 0.78 16.96
CA GLY A 330 9.88 0.00 16.65
C GLY A 330 9.55 -1.04 17.72
N ASN A 331 10.57 -1.63 18.39
CA ASN A 331 10.36 -2.53 19.50
C ASN A 331 9.88 -1.80 20.76
N GLU A 332 10.38 -0.59 21.03
CA GLU A 332 10.01 0.23 22.17
C GLU A 332 8.58 0.74 22.03
N VAL A 333 8.23 1.25 20.85
CA VAL A 333 6.86 1.69 20.51
C VAL A 333 5.90 0.51 20.51
N ASN A 334 6.31 -0.65 19.98
CA ASN A 334 5.59 -1.92 20.01
C ASN A 334 4.15 -1.85 19.50
N ILE A 335 3.92 -1.09 18.42
CA ILE A 335 2.61 -1.01 17.76
C ILE A 335 2.67 -1.83 16.47
N PRO A 336 1.93 -2.95 16.38
CA PRO A 336 1.93 -3.79 15.21
C PRO A 336 1.12 -3.18 14.05
N THR A 337 1.40 -3.67 12.84
CA THR A 337 0.46 -3.56 11.72
C THR A 337 -0.44 -4.78 11.72
N LYS A 338 -1.76 -4.55 11.66
CA LYS A 338 -2.77 -5.60 11.78
C LYS A 338 -4.00 -5.34 10.92
N GLY A 339 -4.65 -6.42 10.46
CA GLY A 339 -5.90 -6.31 9.72
C GLY A 339 -5.69 -5.87 8.26
N VAL A 340 -4.54 -6.16 7.65
CA VAL A 340 -4.24 -5.75 6.28
C VAL A 340 -4.90 -6.71 5.27
N ARG A 341 -5.55 -6.16 4.25
CA ARG A 341 -6.19 -6.91 3.17
C ARG A 341 -5.70 -6.39 1.81
N VAL A 342 -5.14 -7.29 1.00
CA VAL A 342 -4.63 -6.99 -0.35
C VAL A 342 -5.28 -7.94 -1.33
N PHE A 343 -6.06 -7.46 -2.28
CA PHE A 343 -6.72 -8.32 -3.24
C PHE A 343 -7.00 -7.67 -4.59
N ASP A 344 -7.16 -8.50 -5.62
CA ASP A 344 -7.33 -8.05 -7.01
C ASP A 344 -6.30 -6.98 -7.42
N CYS A 345 -5.06 -7.20 -7.02
CA CYS A 345 -3.94 -6.30 -7.35
C CYS A 345 -3.02 -6.95 -8.39
N ARG A 346 -2.42 -6.11 -9.23
CA ARG A 346 -1.52 -6.56 -10.28
C ARG A 346 -0.19 -5.81 -10.26
N CYS A 347 0.92 -6.55 -10.30
CA CYS A 347 2.26 -6.00 -10.50
C CYS A 347 2.67 -6.16 -11.96
N THR A 348 3.09 -5.06 -12.58
CA THR A 348 3.68 -5.04 -13.94
C THR A 348 5.19 -4.82 -13.91
N MET A 349 5.71 -4.30 -12.78
CA MET A 349 7.12 -4.09 -12.46
C MET A 349 7.24 -3.75 -10.98
N GLY A 350 8.25 -4.22 -10.29
CA GLY A 350 8.52 -3.97 -8.87
C GLY A 350 8.86 -5.24 -8.11
N HIS A 351 8.97 -5.16 -6.78
CA HIS A 351 9.33 -6.33 -5.97
C HIS A 351 8.14 -7.25 -5.66
N GLY A 352 6.91 -6.73 -5.65
CA GLY A 352 5.69 -7.47 -5.31
C GLY A 352 5.14 -7.10 -3.94
N ILE A 353 4.61 -8.07 -3.19
CA ILE A 353 4.04 -7.84 -1.86
C ILE A 353 5.04 -8.30 -0.81
N THR A 354 5.45 -7.38 0.06
CA THR A 354 6.48 -7.59 1.06
C THR A 354 5.95 -7.32 2.47
N ILE A 355 6.35 -8.12 3.46
CA ILE A 355 6.21 -7.85 4.88
C ILE A 355 7.62 -7.64 5.45
N GLY A 356 7.88 -6.45 5.97
CA GLY A 356 9.21 -6.05 6.45
C GLY A 356 10.02 -5.32 5.36
N SER A 357 11.37 -5.14 5.57
CA SER A 357 12.16 -5.59 6.73
C SER A 357 11.87 -4.83 8.03
N GLU A 358 11.24 -3.67 7.99
CA GLU A 358 10.86 -2.88 9.17
C GLU A 358 9.60 -3.50 9.82
N MET A 359 9.79 -4.53 10.67
CA MET A 359 8.70 -5.27 11.31
C MET A 359 8.87 -5.40 12.83
N SER A 360 9.61 -4.45 13.43
CA SER A 360 10.01 -4.52 14.84
C SER A 360 8.85 -4.39 15.84
N GLY A 361 7.75 -3.72 15.47
CA GLY A 361 6.51 -3.66 16.25
C GLY A 361 5.58 -4.86 16.07
N GLY A 362 5.90 -5.77 15.14
CA GLY A 362 5.08 -6.93 14.78
C GLY A 362 4.15 -6.70 13.59
N VAL A 363 3.83 -7.78 12.88
CA VAL A 363 2.82 -7.81 11.80
C VAL A 363 1.95 -9.04 12.00
N GLU A 364 0.63 -8.86 12.00
CA GLU A 364 -0.32 -9.97 12.16
C GLU A 364 -1.64 -9.75 11.41
N ASP A 365 -2.39 -10.82 11.17
CA ASP A 365 -3.69 -10.81 10.48
C ASP A 365 -3.63 -10.13 9.11
N VAL A 366 -2.78 -10.67 8.22
CA VAL A 366 -2.68 -10.24 6.82
C VAL A 366 -3.33 -11.27 5.91
N LYS A 367 -4.22 -10.83 5.01
CA LYS A 367 -4.84 -11.69 4.00
C LYS A 367 -4.62 -11.12 2.61
N ILE A 368 -4.17 -11.99 1.68
CA ILE A 368 -3.83 -11.63 0.31
C ILE A 368 -4.50 -12.64 -0.62
N TRP A 369 -5.26 -12.16 -1.61
CA TRP A 369 -5.94 -13.05 -2.55
C TRP A 369 -6.23 -12.39 -3.90
N ASP A 370 -6.54 -13.19 -4.93
CA ASP A 370 -6.84 -12.72 -6.29
C ASP A 370 -5.77 -11.78 -6.88
N CYS A 371 -4.50 -11.95 -6.48
CA CYS A 371 -3.41 -11.10 -6.93
C CYS A 371 -2.62 -11.72 -8.09
N ASP A 372 -2.24 -10.91 -9.07
CA ASP A 372 -1.32 -11.26 -10.15
C ASP A 372 0.00 -10.50 -10.00
N MET A 373 0.98 -11.16 -9.39
CA MET A 373 2.33 -10.64 -9.15
C MET A 373 3.38 -11.34 -10.03
N GLU A 374 2.98 -11.97 -11.15
CA GLU A 374 3.89 -12.75 -11.99
C GLU A 374 5.12 -11.96 -12.46
N ALA A 375 4.95 -10.66 -12.72
CA ALA A 375 6.03 -9.76 -13.16
C ALA A 375 6.84 -9.14 -12.01
N ALA A 376 6.68 -9.61 -10.78
CA ALA A 376 7.44 -9.09 -9.63
C ALA A 376 8.81 -9.76 -9.50
N LEU A 377 9.78 -9.04 -8.93
CA LEU A 377 11.12 -9.54 -8.64
C LEU A 377 11.14 -10.53 -7.49
N CYS A 378 10.46 -10.24 -6.37
CA CYS A 378 10.38 -11.10 -5.20
C CYS A 378 9.07 -11.90 -5.13
N GLY A 379 7.98 -11.35 -5.64
CA GLY A 379 6.66 -11.95 -5.61
C GLY A 379 5.96 -11.73 -4.28
N PHE A 380 5.91 -12.75 -3.40
CA PHE A 380 5.54 -12.60 -2.00
C PHE A 380 6.77 -12.81 -1.12
N GLU A 381 7.04 -11.85 -0.23
CA GLU A 381 8.23 -11.87 0.61
C GLU A 381 7.91 -11.52 2.07
N ILE A 382 8.41 -12.33 3.02
CA ILE A 382 8.54 -11.96 4.43
C ILE A 382 10.03 -11.86 4.73
N LYS A 383 10.51 -10.67 5.10
CA LYS A 383 11.91 -10.42 5.39
C LYS A 383 12.11 -9.68 6.71
N GLY A 384 13.21 -9.98 7.37
CA GLY A 384 13.69 -9.28 8.55
C GLY A 384 15.18 -9.53 8.75
N THR A 385 15.85 -8.69 9.54
CA THR A 385 17.22 -8.97 9.96
C THR A 385 17.25 -9.59 11.36
N ALA A 386 18.34 -10.23 11.73
CA ALA A 386 18.53 -10.77 13.08
C ALA A 386 18.42 -9.68 14.18
N LYS A 387 18.51 -8.41 13.83
CA LYS A 387 18.44 -7.28 14.77
C LYS A 387 17.03 -6.71 14.96
N ARG A 388 16.06 -7.06 14.11
CA ARG A 388 14.73 -6.42 14.11
C ARG A 388 13.91 -6.68 15.36
N GLY A 389 14.01 -7.87 15.96
CA GLY A 389 13.01 -8.29 16.95
C GLY A 389 11.61 -8.35 16.35
N GLY A 390 10.58 -8.33 17.17
CA GLY A 390 9.19 -8.38 16.70
C GLY A 390 8.80 -9.73 16.10
N TYR A 391 7.73 -9.74 15.31
CA TYR A 391 7.17 -10.97 14.75
C TYR A 391 6.39 -10.73 13.46
N VAL A 392 6.22 -11.81 12.68
CA VAL A 392 5.25 -11.89 11.58
C VAL A 392 4.46 -13.17 11.75
N LYS A 393 3.13 -13.08 11.88
CA LYS A 393 2.25 -14.23 12.10
C LYS A 393 0.85 -14.04 11.52
N GLU A 394 0.09 -15.14 11.42
CA GLU A 394 -1.29 -15.12 10.93
C GLU A 394 -1.38 -14.51 9.52
N ILE A 395 -0.54 -15.02 8.61
CA ILE A 395 -0.48 -14.59 7.23
C ILE A 395 -1.16 -15.62 6.33
N HIS A 396 -2.14 -15.18 5.55
CA HIS A 396 -2.92 -16.05 4.67
C HIS A 396 -2.88 -15.54 3.23
N VAL A 397 -2.28 -16.31 2.33
CA VAL A 397 -2.15 -15.99 0.90
C VAL A 397 -2.84 -17.07 0.09
N TYR A 398 -3.80 -16.70 -0.75
CA TYR A 398 -4.55 -17.68 -1.51
C TYR A 398 -5.02 -17.15 -2.88
N ASP A 399 -5.42 -18.07 -3.78
CA ASP A 399 -5.99 -17.75 -5.09
C ASP A 399 -5.17 -16.74 -5.91
N SER A 400 -3.85 -16.86 -5.93
CA SER A 400 -2.97 -15.83 -6.49
C SER A 400 -1.82 -16.39 -7.30
N VAL A 401 -1.16 -15.52 -8.07
CA VAL A 401 -0.01 -15.87 -8.89
C VAL A 401 1.20 -15.06 -8.46
N PHE A 402 2.31 -15.76 -8.20
CA PHE A 402 3.60 -15.17 -7.84
C PHE A 402 4.75 -15.83 -8.59
N PRO A 403 5.89 -15.17 -8.82
CA PRO A 403 7.12 -15.85 -9.20
C PRO A 403 7.57 -16.85 -8.13
N ARG A 404 7.50 -16.45 -6.87
CA ARG A 404 7.97 -17.25 -5.72
C ARG A 404 7.38 -16.77 -4.40
N VAL A 405 7.54 -17.59 -3.37
CA VAL A 405 7.30 -17.26 -1.96
C VAL A 405 8.64 -17.28 -1.23
N LEU A 406 9.01 -16.14 -0.63
CA LEU A 406 10.22 -15.97 0.18
C LEU A 406 9.85 -15.70 1.63
N MET A 407 10.48 -16.42 2.57
CA MET A 407 10.46 -16.09 3.99
C MET A 407 11.90 -16.24 4.50
N HIS A 408 12.58 -15.14 4.79
CA HIS A 408 14.01 -15.23 5.04
C HIS A 408 14.59 -14.12 5.93
N SER A 409 15.74 -14.44 6.52
CA SER A 409 16.61 -13.46 7.15
C SER A 409 17.42 -12.75 6.08
N VAL A 410 17.36 -11.42 6.06
CA VAL A 410 18.21 -10.57 5.22
C VAL A 410 19.31 -9.90 6.05
N GLY A 411 20.32 -9.38 5.40
CA GLY A 411 21.44 -8.69 6.05
C GLY A 411 21.58 -7.27 5.52
N TYR A 412 21.53 -6.31 6.44
CA TYR A 412 21.87 -4.92 6.15
C TYR A 412 23.00 -4.48 7.09
N ASN A 413 24.04 -3.87 6.54
CA ASN A 413 25.21 -3.49 7.30
C ASN A 413 24.89 -2.33 8.26
N ASP A 414 24.02 -1.40 7.87
CA ASP A 414 23.65 -0.21 8.64
C ASP A 414 22.43 -0.41 9.54
N ASP A 415 22.20 -1.61 10.02
CA ASP A 415 20.97 -1.98 10.72
C ASP A 415 20.86 -1.48 12.17
N GLY A 416 21.85 -0.74 12.63
CA GLY A 416 21.83 -0.06 13.92
C GLY A 416 21.91 -0.99 15.14
N ILE A 417 21.37 -0.52 16.27
CA ILE A 417 21.32 -1.26 17.53
C ILE A 417 20.27 -2.36 17.43
N ALA A 418 20.60 -3.57 17.83
CA ALA A 418 19.67 -4.70 17.82
C ALA A 418 18.47 -4.47 18.76
N GLY A 419 17.33 -4.98 18.38
CA GLY A 419 16.18 -5.15 19.25
C GLY A 419 16.45 -6.17 20.38
N PRO A 420 15.45 -6.40 21.23
CA PRO A 420 15.62 -7.25 22.42
C PRO A 420 15.90 -8.71 22.09
N ASP A 421 15.49 -9.17 20.92
CA ASP A 421 15.69 -10.54 20.44
C ASP A 421 15.68 -10.60 18.89
N GLN A 422 15.97 -11.77 18.31
CA GLN A 422 15.73 -12.02 16.89
C GLN A 422 14.23 -12.10 16.60
N PRO A 423 13.75 -11.74 15.39
CA PRO A 423 12.34 -11.90 15.05
C PRO A 423 11.95 -13.37 14.87
N TYR A 424 10.64 -13.63 14.87
CA TYR A 424 10.12 -14.94 14.48
C TYR A 424 9.00 -14.81 13.45
N PHE A 425 8.93 -15.81 12.56
CA PHE A 425 7.89 -15.91 11.54
C PHE A 425 7.09 -17.20 11.77
N SER A 426 5.77 -17.10 11.90
CA SER A 426 4.92 -18.26 12.19
C SER A 426 3.51 -18.16 11.60
N ASP A 427 2.78 -19.28 11.64
CA ASP A 427 1.35 -19.37 11.34
C ASP A 427 0.98 -18.77 9.97
N CYS A 428 1.69 -19.23 8.93
CA CYS A 428 1.51 -18.78 7.55
C CYS A 428 0.84 -19.88 6.71
N THR A 429 -0.17 -19.50 5.92
CA THR A 429 -0.84 -20.42 5.00
C THR A 429 -0.81 -19.90 3.57
N PHE A 430 -0.46 -20.78 2.66
CA PHE A 430 -0.41 -20.55 1.23
C PHE A 430 -1.30 -21.60 0.54
N ASP A 431 -2.39 -21.16 -0.08
CA ASP A 431 -3.38 -22.07 -0.67
C ASP A 431 -3.76 -21.67 -2.08
N ASN A 432 -3.90 -22.63 -2.97
CA ASN A 432 -4.27 -22.43 -4.37
C ASN A 432 -3.43 -21.34 -5.07
N LEU A 433 -2.11 -21.44 -4.95
CA LEU A 433 -1.18 -20.52 -5.62
C LEU A 433 -0.62 -21.13 -6.90
N ARG A 434 -0.37 -20.28 -7.89
CA ARG A 434 0.52 -20.59 -9.01
C ARG A 434 1.86 -19.90 -8.79
N LEU A 435 2.93 -20.69 -8.61
CA LEU A 435 4.31 -20.19 -8.47
C LEU A 435 5.06 -20.44 -9.77
N THR A 436 5.44 -19.39 -10.48
CA THR A 436 5.99 -19.54 -11.84
C THR A 436 7.44 -20.00 -11.86
N GLY A 437 8.21 -19.79 -10.78
CA GLY A 437 9.64 -20.11 -10.73
C GLY A 437 10.50 -19.20 -11.61
N ILE A 438 9.94 -18.11 -12.09
CA ILE A 438 10.64 -17.10 -12.87
C ILE A 438 10.22 -15.70 -12.39
N TYR A 439 11.17 -14.79 -12.23
CA TYR A 439 10.92 -13.42 -11.84
C TYR A 439 11.41 -12.43 -12.90
N GLN A 440 10.88 -11.21 -12.88
CA GLN A 440 11.32 -10.11 -13.75
C GLN A 440 12.19 -9.13 -12.94
N ASP A 441 13.37 -8.78 -13.47
CA ASP A 441 14.23 -7.76 -12.87
C ASP A 441 13.82 -6.33 -13.30
N HIS A 442 14.49 -5.31 -12.74
CA HIS A 442 14.22 -3.91 -13.05
C HIS A 442 14.54 -3.49 -14.50
N GLU A 443 15.24 -4.35 -15.26
CA GLU A 443 15.51 -4.16 -16.70
C GLU A 443 14.50 -4.93 -17.58
N ALA A 444 13.43 -5.45 -16.97
CA ALA A 444 12.40 -6.28 -17.60
C ALA A 444 12.95 -7.61 -18.19
N LYS A 445 14.05 -8.13 -17.64
CA LYS A 445 14.58 -9.44 -18.00
C LYS A 445 14.06 -10.51 -17.06
N TRP A 446 13.81 -11.69 -17.62
CA TRP A 446 13.30 -12.83 -16.85
C TRP A 446 14.43 -13.75 -16.43
N HIS A 447 14.36 -14.24 -15.19
CA HIS A 447 15.33 -15.11 -14.54
C HIS A 447 14.63 -16.26 -13.83
N GLU A 448 15.26 -17.43 -13.81
CA GLU A 448 14.80 -18.58 -13.00
C GLU A 448 15.11 -18.36 -11.51
N CYS A 449 14.26 -18.91 -10.65
CA CYS A 449 14.42 -18.87 -9.20
C CYS A 449 13.77 -20.09 -8.52
N ASP A 450 14.13 -20.32 -7.26
CA ASP A 450 13.38 -21.22 -6.40
C ASP A 450 11.96 -20.67 -6.19
N ALA A 451 10.96 -21.51 -6.39
CA ALA A 451 9.56 -21.11 -6.25
C ALA A 451 9.14 -20.96 -4.78
N ILE A 452 9.80 -21.69 -3.86
CA ILE A 452 9.62 -21.56 -2.42
C ILE A 452 11.01 -21.54 -1.77
N GLU A 453 11.29 -20.46 -1.05
CA GLU A 453 12.51 -20.33 -0.26
C GLU A 453 12.16 -19.92 1.17
N LEU A 454 12.41 -20.81 2.13
CA LEU A 454 12.21 -20.56 3.55
C LEU A 454 13.57 -20.69 4.25
N CYS A 455 14.00 -19.61 4.92
CA CYS A 455 15.26 -19.60 5.66
C CYS A 455 15.13 -18.82 6.96
N GLY A 456 14.84 -19.53 8.05
CA GLY A 456 14.71 -18.97 9.39
C GLY A 456 15.98 -18.39 9.98
N PHE A 457 15.87 -17.80 11.15
CA PHE A 457 16.99 -17.15 11.85
C PHE A 457 17.93 -18.17 12.49
N ASP A 458 19.18 -17.76 12.72
CA ASP A 458 20.22 -18.59 13.27
C ASP A 458 20.24 -18.57 14.81
N LYS A 459 19.06 -18.77 15.39
CA LYS A 459 18.87 -18.85 16.84
C LYS A 459 17.80 -19.89 17.17
N ILE A 460 18.09 -20.79 18.10
CA ILE A 460 17.11 -21.78 18.58
C ILE A 460 15.87 -21.05 19.10
N GLY A 461 14.69 -21.45 18.64
CA GLY A 461 13.42 -20.83 18.98
C GLY A 461 12.98 -19.73 18.01
N HIS A 462 13.78 -19.40 17.00
CA HIS A 462 13.50 -18.41 15.96
C HIS A 462 13.47 -19.02 14.54
N GLU A 463 13.28 -20.32 14.46
CA GLU A 463 12.97 -21.02 13.22
C GLU A 463 11.61 -20.54 12.66
N ILE A 464 11.44 -20.59 11.34
CA ILE A 464 10.12 -20.39 10.72
C ILE A 464 9.24 -21.58 11.11
N ARG A 465 8.00 -21.32 11.60
CA ARG A 465 7.13 -22.36 12.17
C ARG A 465 5.72 -22.32 11.63
N HIS A 466 5.06 -23.50 11.68
CA HIS A 466 3.63 -23.63 11.36
C HIS A 466 3.29 -23.04 9.98
N VAL A 467 4.05 -23.46 8.95
CA VAL A 467 3.82 -23.01 7.57
C VAL A 467 3.15 -24.11 6.78
N LYS A 468 2.05 -23.77 6.12
CA LYS A 468 1.29 -24.72 5.32
C LYS A 468 1.17 -24.24 3.88
N PHE A 469 1.56 -25.11 2.95
CA PHE A 469 1.28 -24.98 1.53
C PHE A 469 0.25 -26.03 1.11
N SER A 470 -0.80 -25.64 0.39
CA SER A 470 -1.80 -26.52 -0.17
C SER A 470 -2.23 -26.08 -1.56
N ASN A 471 -2.53 -27.02 -2.44
CA ASN A 471 -3.00 -26.75 -3.81
C ASN A 471 -2.04 -25.87 -4.62
N ILE A 472 -0.74 -26.06 -4.50
CA ILE A 472 0.28 -25.28 -5.19
C ILE A 472 0.53 -25.84 -6.59
N ARG A 473 0.55 -24.98 -7.58
CA ARG A 473 0.90 -25.32 -8.97
C ARG A 473 2.18 -24.58 -9.35
N PHE A 474 3.14 -25.31 -9.93
CA PHE A 474 4.41 -24.76 -10.35
C PHE A 474 4.47 -24.54 -11.87
N GLY A 475 5.20 -23.49 -12.29
CA GLY A 475 5.40 -23.17 -13.69
C GLY A 475 4.20 -22.57 -14.41
N LYS A 476 4.28 -22.47 -15.74
CA LYS A 476 3.21 -21.90 -16.58
C LYS A 476 2.16 -22.94 -16.97
N GLU A 477 2.54 -24.21 -17.22
CA GLU A 477 1.65 -25.22 -17.77
C GLU A 477 1.73 -26.61 -17.12
N LYS A 478 2.79 -26.94 -16.39
CA LYS A 478 2.98 -28.25 -15.74
C LYS A 478 3.81 -28.16 -14.48
N LEU A 479 3.52 -29.07 -13.54
CA LEU A 479 4.35 -29.36 -12.38
C LEU A 479 5.73 -29.86 -12.84
N ASP A 480 6.73 -29.02 -12.81
CA ASP A 480 8.12 -29.42 -12.75
C ASP A 480 8.67 -28.99 -11.40
N THR A 481 8.66 -29.90 -10.46
CA THR A 481 8.91 -29.61 -9.04
C THR A 481 10.34 -29.84 -8.60
N ALA A 482 11.13 -30.46 -9.43
CA ALA A 482 12.47 -30.86 -9.05
C ALA A 482 13.42 -29.64 -8.97
N GLY A 483 13.81 -29.28 -7.77
CA GLY A 483 14.85 -28.28 -7.51
C GLY A 483 14.36 -26.87 -7.19
N HIS A 484 13.05 -26.64 -7.10
CA HIS A 484 12.47 -25.30 -6.89
C HIS A 484 12.08 -24.99 -5.44
N ILE A 485 12.51 -25.79 -4.47
CA ILE A 485 12.16 -25.61 -3.05
C ILE A 485 13.43 -25.64 -2.19
N SER A 486 13.64 -24.60 -1.42
CA SER A 486 14.74 -24.48 -0.45
C SER A 486 14.19 -24.22 0.94
N ILE A 487 14.46 -25.11 1.90
CA ILE A 487 13.99 -24.98 3.29
C ILE A 487 15.17 -25.14 4.24
N LYS A 488 15.38 -24.14 5.10
CA LYS A 488 16.44 -24.13 6.11
C LYS A 488 15.93 -23.51 7.40
N ARG A 489 16.27 -24.09 8.55
CA ARG A 489 15.89 -23.55 9.88
C ARG A 489 14.39 -23.30 9.99
N CYS A 490 13.61 -24.35 9.70
CA CYS A 490 12.16 -24.34 9.77
C CYS A 490 11.67 -25.52 10.61
N GLU A 491 10.58 -25.34 11.31
CA GLU A 491 9.84 -26.38 12.04
C GLU A 491 8.39 -26.43 11.59
N ASP A 492 7.78 -27.62 11.53
CA ASP A 492 6.38 -27.83 11.18
C ASP A 492 5.99 -27.10 9.86
N VAL A 493 6.69 -27.45 8.80
CA VAL A 493 6.36 -27.02 7.44
C VAL A 493 5.66 -28.19 6.73
N SER A 494 4.41 -27.98 6.35
CA SER A 494 3.62 -28.96 5.63
C SER A 494 3.35 -28.53 4.19
N MET A 495 3.55 -29.46 3.23
CA MET A 495 3.34 -29.21 1.81
C MET A 495 2.45 -30.29 1.22
N ASN A 496 1.33 -29.89 0.65
CA ASN A 496 0.39 -30.73 -0.04
C ASN A 496 0.07 -30.09 -1.42
N PHE A 497 0.76 -30.58 -2.44
CA PHE A 497 0.71 -30.03 -3.81
C PHE A 497 -0.40 -30.66 -4.63
#